data_0dbc2e690fd571afe3bafbfe8f0edde2
#
_entry.id   0dbc2e690fd571afe3bafbfe8f0edde2
#
_cell.length_a   1.000
_cell.length_b   1.000
_cell.length_c   1.000
_cell.angle_alpha   90.00
_cell.angle_beta   90.00
_cell.angle_gamma   90.00
#
_symmetry.space_group_name_H-M   'P 1'
#
loop_
_entity.id
_entity.type
_entity.pdbx_description
1 polymer ?
#
loop_
_entity_poly.entity_id
_entity_poly.type
_entity_poly.pdbx_seq_one_letter_code
_entity_poly.pdbx_strand_id
1 'polypeptide(L)'
;MGRILIRSEVEGQVIGGAAQGLAQVMYEKADFDEYGNPKYSSISDEGVPSSADVTWRTYVHPMEVYPTNLLGGARGIGEAGTSAGLAAGALAVERALGRRLNELPLDPSALC
;
A
#
# COMPACT_ATOMS: atom_id res chain seq x y z
N MET A 1 -0.71 17.09 -2.87
CA MET A 1 -2.18 17.05 -3.07
C MET A 1 -2.72 18.45 -3.30
N GLY A 2 -3.95 18.59 -3.75
CA GLY A 2 -4.64 19.88 -3.84
C GLY A 2 -5.21 20.31 -2.48
N ARG A 3 -6.15 21.25 -2.52
CA ARG A 3 -6.86 21.71 -1.33
C ARG A 3 -7.63 20.56 -0.67
N ILE A 4 -7.47 20.42 0.62
CA ILE A 4 -8.19 19.43 1.42
C ILE A 4 -9.58 19.96 1.72
N LEU A 5 -10.61 19.22 1.28
CA LEU A 5 -12.00 19.54 1.57
C LEU A 5 -12.47 18.86 2.86
N ILE A 6 -12.18 17.57 3.01
CA ILE A 6 -12.49 16.77 4.21
C ILE A 6 -11.23 16.05 4.65
N ARG A 7 -10.66 16.50 5.76
CA ARG A 7 -9.36 16.02 6.26
C ARG A 7 -9.38 14.54 6.64
N SER A 8 -10.41 14.08 7.32
CA SER A 8 -10.54 12.69 7.75
C SER A 8 -10.59 11.70 6.58
N GLU A 9 -11.22 12.09 5.47
CA GLU A 9 -11.25 11.26 4.26
C GLU A 9 -9.87 11.19 3.60
N VAL A 10 -9.17 12.30 3.51
CA VAL A 10 -7.80 12.34 2.97
C VAL A 10 -6.86 11.47 3.80
N GLU A 11 -6.90 11.61 5.12
CA GLU A 11 -6.09 10.79 6.03
C GLU A 11 -6.45 9.30 5.90
N GLY A 12 -7.75 8.96 5.84
CA GLY A 12 -8.22 7.60 5.62
C GLY A 12 -7.72 7.00 4.30
N GLN A 13 -7.77 7.76 3.21
CA GLN A 13 -7.27 7.30 1.90
C GLN A 13 -5.74 7.08 1.91
N VAL A 14 -4.98 7.95 2.53
CA VAL A 14 -3.52 7.79 2.63
C VAL A 14 -3.15 6.59 3.49
N ILE A 15 -3.79 6.44 4.65
CA ILE A 15 -3.53 5.31 5.57
C ILE A 15 -3.95 3.98 4.95
N GLY A 16 -5.16 3.92 4.40
CA GLY A 16 -5.67 2.72 3.74
C GLY A 16 -4.86 2.33 2.51
N GLY A 17 -4.47 3.31 1.69
CA GLY A 17 -3.59 3.07 0.54
C GLY A 17 -2.21 2.57 0.97
N ALA A 18 -1.62 3.13 2.01
CA ALA A 18 -0.35 2.65 2.55
C ALA A 18 -0.45 1.21 3.07
N ALA A 19 -1.54 0.86 3.76
CA ALA A 19 -1.80 -0.51 4.21
C ALA A 19 -1.88 -1.48 3.03
N GLN A 20 -2.60 -1.12 1.97
CA GLN A 20 -2.71 -1.91 0.75
C GLN A 20 -1.35 -2.08 0.05
N GLY A 21 -0.57 -1.01 -0.08
CA GLY A 21 0.76 -1.09 -0.69
C GLY A 21 1.72 -1.97 0.10
N LEU A 22 1.69 -1.90 1.43
CA LEU A 22 2.48 -2.76 2.31
C LEU A 22 2.02 -4.23 2.24
N ALA A 23 0.72 -4.47 2.08
CA ALA A 23 0.19 -5.83 1.91
C ALA A 23 0.77 -6.52 0.68
N GLN A 24 0.91 -5.82 -0.43
CA GLN A 24 1.53 -6.35 -1.65
C GLN A 24 3.02 -6.69 -1.44
N VAL A 25 3.70 -6.00 -0.56
CA VAL A 25 5.09 -6.32 -0.21
C VAL A 25 5.18 -7.56 0.66
N MET A 26 4.26 -7.73 1.61
CA MET A 26 4.36 -8.69 2.69
C MET A 26 3.55 -9.97 2.50
N TYR A 27 2.39 -9.90 1.86
CA TYR A 27 1.38 -10.98 1.93
C TYR A 27 0.72 -11.32 0.61
N GLU A 28 0.24 -10.31 -0.14
CA GLU A 28 -0.62 -10.55 -1.30
C GLU A 28 0.12 -11.23 -2.44
N LYS A 29 -0.36 -12.40 -2.84
CA LYS A 29 0.17 -13.16 -3.96
C LYS A 29 -0.94 -13.77 -4.80
N ALA A 30 -1.02 -13.39 -6.06
CA ALA A 30 -1.83 -14.09 -7.04
C ALA A 30 -1.11 -15.38 -7.47
N ASP A 31 -1.56 -16.53 -7.00
CA ASP A 31 -1.00 -17.83 -7.33
C ASP A 31 -2.04 -18.71 -8.05
N PHE A 32 -1.59 -19.44 -9.06
CA PHE A 32 -2.44 -20.27 -9.91
C PHE A 32 -1.89 -21.69 -10.00
N ASP A 33 -2.78 -22.66 -10.22
CA ASP A 33 -2.41 -24.03 -10.51
C ASP A 33 -1.95 -24.20 -11.98
N GLU A 34 -1.57 -25.44 -12.34
CA GLU A 34 -1.14 -25.79 -13.70
C GLU A 34 -2.24 -25.64 -14.76
N TYR A 35 -3.50 -25.52 -14.36
CA TYR A 35 -4.65 -25.32 -15.23
C TYR A 35 -5.11 -23.87 -15.29
N GLY A 36 -4.45 -22.96 -14.56
CA GLY A 36 -4.78 -21.54 -14.50
C GLY A 36 -5.91 -21.20 -13.51
N ASN A 37 -6.27 -22.10 -12.61
CA ASN A 37 -7.22 -21.77 -11.55
C ASN A 37 -6.53 -21.09 -10.38
N PRO A 38 -7.13 -20.06 -9.74
CA PRO A 38 -6.59 -19.46 -8.53
C PRO A 38 -6.46 -20.51 -7.41
N LYS A 39 -5.34 -20.50 -6.70
CA LYS A 39 -5.10 -21.40 -5.55
C LYS A 39 -5.76 -20.92 -4.26
N TYR A 40 -6.41 -19.78 -4.28
CA TYR A 40 -7.15 -19.21 -3.16
C TYR A 40 -8.64 -19.13 -3.48
N SER A 41 -9.47 -19.27 -2.48
CA SER A 41 -10.92 -19.25 -2.60
C SER A 41 -11.58 -18.04 -1.94
N SER A 42 -10.80 -17.24 -1.21
CA SER A 42 -11.28 -16.06 -0.51
C SER A 42 -10.22 -14.96 -0.48
N ILE A 43 -10.65 -13.74 -0.20
CA ILE A 43 -9.76 -12.58 0.00
C ILE A 43 -8.75 -12.82 1.13
N SER A 44 -9.16 -13.53 2.17
CA SER A 44 -8.25 -13.89 3.28
C SER A 44 -7.13 -14.83 2.85
N ASP A 45 -7.43 -15.75 1.94
CA ASP A 45 -6.42 -16.71 1.44
C ASP A 45 -5.42 -16.03 0.52
N GLU A 46 -5.84 -14.96 -0.16
CA GLU A 46 -4.98 -14.14 -1.03
C GLU A 46 -3.96 -13.29 -0.27
N GLY A 47 -4.13 -13.16 1.04
CA GLY A 47 -3.22 -12.40 1.90
C GLY A 47 -3.60 -10.92 2.05
N VAL A 48 -4.85 -10.56 1.77
CA VAL A 48 -5.34 -9.20 2.06
C VAL A 48 -5.34 -8.98 3.57
N PRO A 49 -4.69 -7.91 4.06
CA PRO A 49 -4.52 -7.69 5.49
C PRO A 49 -5.83 -7.40 6.20
N SER A 50 -5.97 -7.94 7.38
CA SER A 50 -7.05 -7.63 8.32
C SER A 50 -6.69 -6.42 9.18
N SER A 51 -7.65 -5.91 9.95
CA SER A 51 -7.39 -4.86 10.93
C SER A 51 -6.39 -5.28 12.04
N ALA A 52 -6.20 -6.58 12.26
CA ALA A 52 -5.21 -7.09 13.19
C ALA A 52 -3.78 -6.99 12.68
N ASP A 53 -3.60 -6.95 11.36
CA ASP A 53 -2.30 -6.84 10.71
C ASP A 53 -1.83 -5.38 10.62
N VAL A 54 -2.76 -4.42 10.61
CA VAL A 54 -2.48 -2.98 10.51
C VAL A 54 -2.38 -2.37 11.90
N THR A 55 -1.29 -2.67 12.62
CA THR A 55 -1.11 -2.25 14.02
C THR A 55 -0.22 -1.02 14.20
N TRP A 56 0.40 -0.54 13.15
CA TRP A 56 1.29 0.64 13.20
C TRP A 56 0.52 1.96 13.22
N ARG A 57 1.14 2.96 13.81
CA ARG A 57 0.63 4.34 13.74
C ARG A 57 1.12 5.01 12.46
N THR A 58 0.19 5.60 11.71
CA THR A 58 0.50 6.39 10.52
C THR A 58 0.23 7.86 10.80
N TYR A 59 1.19 8.71 10.51
CA TYR A 59 1.04 10.16 10.57
C TYR A 59 0.98 10.71 9.16
N VAL A 60 -0.07 11.46 8.86
CA VAL A 60 -0.26 12.08 7.54
C VAL A 60 0.14 13.56 7.64
N HIS A 61 1.14 13.95 6.85
CA HIS A 61 1.59 15.33 6.72
C HIS A 61 1.22 15.85 5.32
N PRO A 62 0.03 16.43 5.13
CA PRO A 62 -0.43 16.86 3.83
C PRO A 62 0.34 18.08 3.33
N MET A 63 0.81 18.01 2.09
CA MET A 63 1.32 19.18 1.38
C MET A 63 0.25 19.65 0.39
N GLU A 64 -0.38 20.77 0.67
CA GLU A 64 -1.39 21.38 -0.17
C GLU A 64 -0.74 22.28 -1.22
N VAL A 65 -0.85 21.90 -2.49
CA VAL A 65 -0.43 22.69 -3.64
C VAL A 65 -1.65 22.93 -4.51
N TYR A 66 -2.10 24.18 -4.55
CA TYR A 66 -3.35 24.53 -5.24
C TYR A 66 -3.14 24.70 -6.73
N PRO A 67 -3.70 23.83 -7.58
CA PRO A 67 -3.73 24.06 -9.01
C PRO A 67 -4.77 25.14 -9.34
N THR A 68 -4.46 25.99 -10.31
CA THR A 68 -5.35 27.09 -10.71
C THR A 68 -6.50 26.67 -11.61
N ASN A 69 -6.40 25.47 -12.21
CA ASN A 69 -7.33 24.97 -13.22
C ASN A 69 -8.40 24.02 -12.68
N LEU A 70 -8.42 23.75 -11.39
CA LEU A 70 -9.41 22.87 -10.77
C LEU A 70 -10.30 23.65 -9.80
N LEU A 71 -11.59 23.30 -9.79
CA LEU A 71 -12.58 23.94 -8.92
C LEU A 71 -12.14 23.83 -7.45
N GLY A 72 -12.02 25.00 -6.79
CA GLY A 72 -11.59 25.08 -5.40
C GLY A 72 -10.15 24.62 -5.13
N GLY A 73 -9.37 24.29 -6.17
CA GLY A 73 -8.00 23.79 -6.01
C GLY A 73 -7.90 22.35 -5.52
N ALA A 74 -9.00 21.60 -5.49
CA ALA A 74 -8.99 20.19 -5.05
C ALA A 74 -8.37 19.26 -6.11
N ARG A 75 -7.77 18.15 -5.66
CA ARG A 75 -7.27 17.06 -6.51
C ARG A 75 -7.68 15.71 -5.93
N GLY A 76 -7.87 14.72 -6.80
CA GLY A 76 -8.06 13.34 -6.39
C GLY A 76 -6.85 12.79 -5.64
N ILE A 77 -7.10 11.95 -4.63
CA ILE A 77 -6.05 11.31 -3.80
C ILE A 77 -6.30 9.82 -3.57
N GLY A 78 -7.27 9.22 -4.27
CA GLY A 78 -7.75 7.86 -4.00
C GLY A 78 -6.65 6.81 -3.85
N GLU A 79 -5.71 6.72 -4.77
CA GLU A 79 -4.71 5.63 -4.81
C GLU A 79 -3.26 6.09 -4.60
N ALA A 80 -3.04 7.37 -4.25
CA ALA A 80 -1.69 7.89 -4.04
C ALA A 80 -0.92 7.17 -2.93
N GLY A 81 -1.63 6.74 -1.87
CA GLY A 81 -1.05 5.99 -0.75
C GLY A 81 -0.57 4.61 -1.17
N THR A 82 -1.31 3.90 -2.02
CA THR A 82 -0.97 2.55 -2.49
C THR A 82 0.31 2.56 -3.32
N SER A 83 0.40 3.45 -4.30
CA SER A 83 1.58 3.55 -5.18
C SER A 83 2.86 3.87 -4.40
N ALA A 84 2.78 4.79 -3.43
CA ALA A 84 3.92 5.15 -2.59
C ALA A 84 4.23 4.07 -1.55
N GLY A 85 3.21 3.44 -0.96
CA GLY A 85 3.33 2.44 0.10
C GLY A 85 4.09 1.20 -0.33
N LEU A 86 3.81 0.68 -1.52
CA LEU A 86 4.52 -0.48 -2.08
C LEU A 86 6.02 -0.20 -2.23
N ALA A 87 6.37 0.87 -2.91
CA ALA A 87 7.78 1.20 -3.14
C ALA A 87 8.52 1.51 -1.84
N ALA A 88 7.90 2.26 -0.93
CA ALA A 88 8.49 2.60 0.36
C ALA A 88 8.67 1.36 1.25
N GLY A 89 7.70 0.46 1.27
CA GLY A 89 7.76 -0.80 2.00
C GLY A 89 8.88 -1.70 1.50
N ALA A 90 8.94 -1.94 0.19
CA ALA A 90 10.01 -2.74 -0.41
C ALA A 90 11.40 -2.18 -0.11
N LEU A 91 11.60 -0.86 -0.29
CA LEU A 91 12.87 -0.20 0.02
C LEU A 91 13.22 -0.24 1.51
N ALA A 92 12.25 -0.17 2.41
CA ALA A 92 12.49 -0.29 3.84
C ALA A 92 13.03 -1.66 4.21
N VAL A 93 12.47 -2.73 3.63
CA VAL A 93 12.94 -4.09 3.83
C VAL A 93 14.31 -4.31 3.21
N GLU A 94 14.54 -3.85 1.98
CA GLU A 94 15.87 -3.90 1.34
C GLU A 94 16.96 -3.27 2.23
N ARG A 95 16.67 -2.11 2.81
CA ARG A 95 17.59 -1.43 3.72
C ARG A 95 17.85 -2.22 4.99
N ALA A 96 16.81 -2.81 5.57
CA ALA A 96 16.95 -3.63 6.77
C ALA A 96 17.78 -4.89 6.53
N LEU A 97 17.63 -5.52 5.36
CA LEU A 97 18.36 -6.73 4.97
C LEU A 97 19.74 -6.45 4.37
N GLY A 98 20.04 -5.22 3.99
CA GLY A 98 21.28 -4.85 3.30
C GLY A 98 21.41 -5.46 1.89
N ARG A 99 20.31 -5.90 1.29
CA ARG A 99 20.27 -6.51 -0.05
C ARG A 99 19.03 -6.11 -0.81
N ARG A 100 19.07 -6.20 -2.14
CA ARG A 100 17.93 -5.96 -3.01
C ARG A 100 16.94 -7.11 -2.99
N LEU A 101 15.67 -6.77 -3.16
CA LEU A 101 14.56 -7.70 -3.37
C LEU A 101 14.26 -7.75 -4.88
N ASN A 102 14.20 -8.97 -5.42
CA ASN A 102 13.90 -9.18 -6.84
C ASN A 102 12.47 -9.69 -7.07
N GLU A 103 11.81 -10.12 -6.00
CA GLU A 103 10.46 -10.70 -6.03
C GLU A 103 9.62 -10.19 -4.86
N LEU A 104 8.31 -10.07 -5.08
CA LEU A 104 7.29 -9.76 -4.09
C LEU A 104 6.11 -10.74 -4.25
N PRO A 105 5.37 -11.05 -3.19
CA PRO A 105 5.62 -10.65 -1.80
C PRO A 105 6.89 -11.27 -1.24
N LEU A 106 7.33 -10.73 -0.12
CA LEU A 106 8.50 -11.26 0.58
C LEU A 106 8.26 -12.69 1.05
N ASP A 107 9.11 -13.61 0.63
CA ASP A 107 9.13 -14.94 1.23
C ASP A 107 9.82 -14.85 2.60
N PRO A 108 9.15 -15.18 3.71
CA PRO A 108 9.77 -15.19 5.03
C PRO A 108 11.02 -16.07 5.12
N SER A 109 11.11 -17.14 4.33
CA SER A 109 12.30 -17.99 4.26
C SER A 109 13.52 -17.29 3.68
N ALA A 110 13.30 -16.25 2.88
CA ALA A 110 14.36 -15.42 2.31
C ALA A 110 14.88 -14.36 3.29
N LEU A 111 14.30 -14.26 4.48
CA LEU A 111 14.68 -13.30 5.52
C LEU A 111 15.69 -13.90 6.55
N CYS A 112 15.90 -15.22 6.50
CA CYS A 112 16.78 -15.94 7.41
C CYS A 112 18.18 -16.16 6.82
#